data_e771685f17869d03244891139f7ad24c
#
_entry.id   e771685f17869d03244891139f7ad24c
#
_cell.length_a   1.000
_cell.length_b   1.000
_cell.length_c   1.000
_cell.angle_alpha   90.00
_cell.angle_beta   90.00
_cell.angle_gamma   90.00
#
_symmetry.space_group_name_H-M   'P 1'
#
loop_
_entity.id
_entity.type
_entity.pdbx_description
1 polymer ?
#
loop_
_entity_poly.entity_id
_entity_poly.type
_entity_poly.pdbx_seq_one_letter_code
_entity_poly.pdbx_strand_id
1 'polypeptide(L)'
;MIEVSRFYLLLHPRPAYIIGSGKVGERVNFMAASWVTPMAEEPPLVGVAVDVTSYTHELMERYGEFTVNVVPVSMLEKLYYVGSRSGRKEDKAAAIPHRKGERVSAPVVEGAVGVLECTVRDKLRAEDVTFFAGRVEAARADERYFNERSGWAFKEVDLPLHN
;
A
#
# COMPACT_ATOMS: atom_id res chain seq x y z
N MET A 1 12.84 32.33 -0.94
CA MET A 1 11.91 31.21 -1.30
C MET A 1 11.77 31.19 -2.82
N ILE A 2 11.49 30.01 -3.40
CA ILE A 2 11.25 29.83 -4.84
C ILE A 2 9.83 29.29 -5.05
N GLU A 3 9.29 29.52 -6.23
CA GLU A 3 8.04 28.86 -6.64
C GLU A 3 8.30 27.40 -6.99
N VAL A 4 7.34 26.51 -6.64
CA VAL A 4 7.46 25.06 -6.84
C VAL A 4 6.25 24.56 -7.61
N SER A 5 6.47 24.10 -8.85
CA SER A 5 5.42 23.54 -9.70
C SER A 5 4.99 22.14 -9.23
N ARG A 6 5.94 21.30 -8.80
CA ARG A 6 5.65 19.98 -8.23
C ARG A 6 5.37 20.09 -6.73
N PHE A 7 4.26 20.73 -6.40
CA PHE A 7 3.89 21.06 -5.00
C PHE A 7 3.94 19.88 -4.04
N TYR A 8 3.64 18.66 -4.53
CA TYR A 8 3.62 17.44 -3.70
C TYR A 8 4.99 17.10 -3.11
N LEU A 9 6.09 17.58 -3.71
CA LEU A 9 7.43 17.40 -3.14
C LEU A 9 7.61 18.14 -1.81
N LEU A 10 6.82 19.18 -1.55
CA LEU A 10 6.82 19.87 -0.25
C LEU A 10 6.20 19.02 0.87
N LEU A 11 5.47 17.96 0.51
CA LEU A 11 4.84 17.03 1.43
C LEU A 11 5.68 15.76 1.64
N HIS A 12 6.88 15.71 1.07
CA HIS A 12 7.83 14.64 1.27
C HIS A 12 8.85 14.99 2.36
N PRO A 13 9.51 14.01 3.02
CA PRO A 13 9.36 12.58 2.77
C PRO A 13 8.05 12.01 3.34
N ARG A 14 7.57 10.93 2.74
CA ARG A 14 6.37 10.20 3.19
C ARG A 14 6.70 8.72 3.34
N PRO A 15 6.07 8.01 4.29
CA PRO A 15 6.20 6.56 4.36
C PRO A 15 5.83 5.91 3.02
N ALA A 16 6.60 4.91 2.61
CA ALA A 16 6.37 4.13 1.40
C ALA A 16 5.91 2.72 1.76
N TYR A 17 4.86 2.27 1.08
CA TYR A 17 4.21 0.99 1.31
C TYR A 17 4.16 0.18 0.03
N ILE A 18 3.95 -1.13 0.15
CA ILE A 18 3.54 -1.97 -0.98
C ILE A 18 2.03 -2.18 -0.90
N ILE A 19 1.33 -1.79 -1.96
CA ILE A 19 -0.09 -2.07 -2.12
C ILE A 19 -0.24 -3.38 -2.87
N GLY A 20 -0.94 -4.33 -2.26
CA GLY A 20 -1.36 -5.57 -2.91
C GLY A 20 -2.79 -5.42 -3.43
N SER A 21 -3.03 -5.82 -4.65
CA SER A 21 -4.35 -5.72 -5.28
C SER A 21 -4.68 -6.97 -6.08
N GLY A 22 -5.96 -7.15 -6.38
CA GLY A 22 -6.45 -8.30 -7.10
C GLY A 22 -6.98 -9.39 -6.19
N LYS A 23 -6.95 -10.62 -6.68
CA LYS A 23 -7.45 -11.80 -5.99
C LYS A 23 -6.48 -12.95 -6.17
N VAL A 24 -5.95 -13.47 -5.07
CA VAL A 24 -5.04 -14.62 -5.08
C VAL A 24 -5.73 -15.83 -5.70
N GLY A 25 -5.05 -16.48 -6.65
CA GLY A 25 -5.61 -17.55 -7.47
C GLY A 25 -6.20 -17.09 -8.81
N GLU A 26 -6.37 -15.79 -9.01
CA GLU A 26 -6.80 -15.19 -10.28
C GLU A 26 -5.74 -14.21 -10.80
N ARG A 27 -5.85 -12.94 -10.42
CA ARG A 27 -4.90 -11.88 -10.81
C ARG A 27 -4.47 -11.11 -9.58
N VAL A 28 -3.18 -10.93 -9.42
CA VAL A 28 -2.61 -10.11 -8.36
C VAL A 28 -1.59 -9.14 -8.93
N ASN A 29 -1.42 -8.00 -8.27
CA ASN A 29 -0.40 -7.04 -8.58
C ASN A 29 0.08 -6.34 -7.31
N PHE A 30 1.27 -5.76 -7.40
CA PHE A 30 1.89 -4.98 -6.33
C PHE A 30 2.39 -3.66 -6.90
N MET A 31 2.20 -2.58 -6.15
CA MET A 31 2.81 -1.29 -6.47
C MET A 31 3.35 -0.62 -5.21
N ALA A 32 4.33 0.24 -5.38
CA ALA A 32 4.75 1.13 -4.31
C ALA A 32 3.81 2.33 -4.22
N ALA A 33 3.46 2.74 -3.01
CA ALA A 33 2.64 3.92 -2.78
C ALA A 33 3.13 4.69 -1.54
N SER A 34 3.17 6.01 -1.68
CA SER A 34 3.42 6.93 -0.57
C SER A 34 2.25 7.91 -0.34
N TRP A 35 1.28 7.93 -1.25
CA TRP A 35 0.06 8.74 -1.08
C TRP A 35 -1.00 7.90 -0.39
N VAL A 36 -0.71 7.58 0.87
CA VAL A 36 -1.54 6.77 1.76
C VAL A 36 -1.74 7.54 3.05
N THR A 37 -2.97 7.60 3.54
CA THR A 37 -3.28 8.34 4.77
C THR A 37 -4.41 7.66 5.57
N PRO A 38 -4.34 7.62 6.89
CA PRO A 38 -5.53 7.30 7.70
C PRO A 38 -6.61 8.35 7.45
N MET A 39 -7.87 7.94 7.39
CA MET A 39 -9.02 8.81 7.12
C MET A 39 -9.99 8.90 8.29
N ALA A 40 -10.24 7.80 8.97
CA ALA A 40 -11.17 7.74 10.10
C ALA A 40 -10.79 6.61 11.06
N GLU A 41 -11.09 6.82 12.33
CA GLU A 41 -10.85 5.82 13.38
C GLU A 41 -12.04 4.87 13.54
N GLU A 42 -13.27 5.39 13.45
CA GLU A 42 -14.50 4.61 13.62
C GLU A 42 -15.57 4.98 12.55
N PRO A 43 -15.87 4.12 11.62
CA PRO A 43 -15.13 2.89 11.31
C PRO A 43 -13.71 3.18 10.81
N PRO A 44 -12.78 2.22 10.93
CA PRO A 44 -11.40 2.46 10.51
C PRO A 44 -11.30 2.54 9.01
N LEU A 45 -10.86 3.69 8.49
CA LEU A 45 -10.70 3.96 7.07
C LEU A 45 -9.28 4.41 6.74
N VAL A 46 -8.76 3.90 5.64
CA VAL A 46 -7.48 4.33 5.05
C VAL A 46 -7.69 4.78 3.61
N GLY A 47 -7.06 5.87 3.22
CA GLY A 47 -7.11 6.40 1.85
C GLY A 47 -5.84 6.12 1.09
N VAL A 48 -5.99 5.76 -0.19
CA VAL A 48 -4.89 5.53 -1.12
C VAL A 48 -5.20 6.21 -2.46
N ALA A 49 -4.32 7.10 -2.90
CA ALA A 49 -4.42 7.73 -4.22
C ALA A 49 -3.70 6.86 -5.26
N VAL A 50 -4.41 6.43 -6.28
CA VAL A 50 -3.93 5.48 -7.29
C VAL A 50 -4.13 6.06 -8.69
N ASP A 51 -3.06 6.10 -9.48
CA ASP A 51 -3.10 6.54 -10.88
C ASP A 51 -4.11 5.69 -11.67
N VAL A 52 -5.01 6.35 -12.38
CA VAL A 52 -6.10 5.70 -13.12
C VAL A 52 -5.61 4.82 -14.28
N THR A 53 -4.38 5.03 -14.76
CA THR A 53 -3.78 4.23 -15.83
C THR A 53 -3.08 2.98 -15.31
N SER A 54 -2.87 2.86 -13.99
CA SER A 54 -2.15 1.76 -13.39
C SER A 54 -2.94 0.44 -13.39
N TYR A 55 -2.23 -0.67 -13.42
CA TYR A 55 -2.84 -1.99 -13.28
C TYR A 55 -3.46 -2.21 -11.89
N THR A 56 -2.85 -1.62 -10.86
CA THR A 56 -3.41 -1.61 -9.50
C THR A 56 -4.80 -0.98 -9.49
N HIS A 57 -4.98 0.16 -10.17
CA HIS A 57 -6.27 0.82 -10.27
C HIS A 57 -7.34 -0.10 -10.88
N GLU A 58 -7.02 -0.75 -11.99
CA GLU A 58 -7.92 -1.70 -12.65
C GLU A 58 -8.33 -2.84 -11.71
N LEU A 59 -7.37 -3.43 -10.98
CA LEU A 59 -7.66 -4.52 -10.08
C LEU A 59 -8.45 -4.07 -8.84
N MET A 60 -8.19 -2.89 -8.31
CA MET A 60 -8.98 -2.34 -7.20
C MET A 60 -10.42 -2.03 -7.63
N GLU A 61 -10.63 -1.51 -8.84
CA GLU A 61 -11.95 -1.32 -9.42
C GLU A 61 -12.70 -2.66 -9.59
N ARG A 62 -11.99 -3.67 -10.09
CA ARG A 62 -12.58 -4.97 -10.40
C ARG A 62 -12.93 -5.79 -9.17
N TYR A 63 -12.02 -5.86 -8.20
CA TYR A 63 -12.16 -6.76 -7.05
C TYR A 63 -12.61 -6.07 -5.78
N GLY A 64 -12.49 -4.76 -5.69
CA GLY A 64 -12.94 -3.99 -4.52
C GLY A 64 -12.16 -4.28 -3.24
N GLU A 65 -10.95 -4.81 -3.33
CA GLU A 65 -10.11 -5.17 -2.19
C GLU A 65 -8.66 -4.76 -2.44
N PHE A 66 -7.95 -4.46 -1.38
CA PHE A 66 -6.51 -4.22 -1.42
C PHE A 66 -5.86 -4.44 -0.05
N THR A 67 -4.54 -4.53 -0.04
CA THR A 67 -3.75 -4.55 1.18
C THR A 67 -2.75 -3.41 1.19
N VAL A 68 -2.46 -2.89 2.38
CA VAL A 68 -1.34 -1.98 2.61
C VAL A 68 -0.30 -2.74 3.41
N ASN A 69 0.86 -2.96 2.83
CA ASN A 69 1.93 -3.72 3.45
C ASN A 69 3.04 -2.77 3.89
N VAL A 70 3.27 -2.70 5.19
CA VAL A 70 4.40 -1.99 5.80
C VAL A 70 5.61 -2.90 5.73
N VAL A 71 6.61 -2.51 4.95
CA VAL A 71 7.81 -3.32 4.75
C VAL A 71 9.02 -2.66 5.41
N PRO A 72 9.95 -3.44 5.97
CA PRO A 72 11.18 -2.87 6.53
C PRO A 72 12.14 -2.44 5.42
N VAL A 73 13.10 -1.58 5.75
CA VAL A 73 14.15 -1.12 4.81
C VAL A 73 14.94 -2.29 4.21
N SER A 74 15.04 -3.42 4.92
CA SER A 74 15.65 -4.64 4.36
C SER A 74 14.95 -5.18 3.10
N MET A 75 13.72 -4.74 2.84
CA MET A 75 12.94 -5.07 1.62
C MET A 75 12.95 -3.94 0.58
N LEU A 76 13.85 -2.97 0.69
CA LEU A 76 13.89 -1.79 -0.19
C LEU A 76 14.01 -2.16 -1.68
N GLU A 77 14.74 -3.22 -2.00
CA GLU A 77 14.88 -3.69 -3.39
C GLU A 77 13.53 -4.15 -3.96
N LYS A 78 12.72 -4.87 -3.15
CA LYS A 78 11.38 -5.29 -3.56
C LYS A 78 10.44 -4.10 -3.72
N LEU A 79 10.51 -3.15 -2.78
CA LEU A 79 9.73 -1.92 -2.85
C LEU A 79 10.07 -1.13 -4.13
N TYR A 80 11.36 -0.97 -4.42
CA TYR A 80 11.82 -0.31 -5.64
C TYR A 80 11.37 -1.05 -6.90
N TYR A 81 11.50 -2.38 -6.91
CA TYR A 81 11.08 -3.22 -8.03
C TYR A 81 9.61 -3.00 -8.36
N VAL A 82 8.72 -3.10 -7.37
CA VAL A 82 7.27 -2.94 -7.62
C VAL A 82 6.89 -1.52 -7.99
N GLY A 83 7.65 -0.52 -7.55
CA GLY A 83 7.43 0.89 -7.86
C GLY A 83 7.96 1.33 -9.23
N SER A 84 8.94 0.62 -9.78
CA SER A 84 9.61 0.98 -11.05
C SER A 84 9.14 0.18 -12.26
N ARG A 85 8.31 -0.84 -12.07
CA ARG A 85 7.83 -1.74 -13.12
C ARG A 85 6.31 -1.66 -13.26
N SER A 86 5.83 -1.90 -14.48
CA SER A 86 4.39 -1.96 -14.75
C SER A 86 3.89 -3.40 -14.65
N GLY A 87 2.84 -3.62 -13.84
CA GLY A 87 2.17 -4.92 -13.75
C GLY A 87 1.46 -5.37 -15.03
N ARG A 88 1.28 -4.44 -15.98
CA ARG A 88 0.78 -4.78 -17.33
C ARG A 88 1.83 -5.42 -18.22
N LYS A 89 3.11 -5.20 -17.90
CA LYS A 89 4.26 -5.69 -18.70
C LYS A 89 4.99 -6.83 -18.03
N GLU A 90 4.95 -6.89 -16.71
CA GLU A 90 5.66 -7.90 -15.92
C GLU A 90 4.72 -8.51 -14.88
N ASP A 91 4.83 -9.80 -14.68
CA ASP A 91 4.15 -10.51 -13.59
C ASP A 91 4.90 -10.30 -12.27
N LYS A 92 4.51 -9.26 -11.55
CA LYS A 92 5.10 -8.96 -10.25
C LYS A 92 4.77 -10.02 -9.20
N ALA A 93 3.68 -10.79 -9.38
CA ALA A 93 3.31 -11.85 -8.46
C ALA A 93 4.37 -12.95 -8.38
N ALA A 94 5.05 -13.24 -9.48
CA ALA A 94 6.13 -14.23 -9.52
C ALA A 94 7.38 -13.78 -8.74
N ALA A 95 7.60 -12.45 -8.66
CA ALA A 95 8.78 -11.87 -8.01
C ALA A 95 8.59 -11.54 -6.53
N ILE A 96 7.33 -11.42 -6.09
CA ILE A 96 6.99 -11.02 -4.72
C ILE A 96 6.32 -12.18 -4.00
N PRO A 97 7.03 -12.86 -3.07
CA PRO A 97 6.41 -13.88 -2.23
C PRO A 97 5.24 -13.29 -1.46
N HIS A 98 4.10 -13.95 -1.53
CA HIS A 98 2.86 -13.46 -0.94
C HIS A 98 1.92 -14.60 -0.58
N ARG A 99 0.93 -14.29 0.20
CA ARG A 99 -0.18 -15.18 0.54
C ARG A 99 -1.50 -14.43 0.43
N LYS A 100 -2.59 -15.15 0.39
CA LYS A 100 -3.92 -14.59 0.49
C LYS A 100 -4.12 -13.94 1.86
N GLY A 101 -4.81 -12.81 1.92
CA GLY A 101 -5.26 -12.22 3.18
C GLY A 101 -6.20 -13.14 3.96
N GLU A 102 -6.37 -12.86 5.24
CA GLU A 102 -7.29 -13.62 6.10
C GLU A 102 -8.74 -13.12 5.96
N ARG A 103 -8.92 -11.84 5.74
CA ARG A 103 -10.23 -11.18 5.60
C ARG A 103 -10.55 -10.75 4.17
N VAL A 104 -9.53 -10.60 3.33
CA VAL A 104 -9.67 -10.24 1.91
C VAL A 104 -8.94 -11.26 1.03
N SER A 105 -9.32 -11.30 -0.24
CA SER A 105 -8.66 -12.16 -1.24
C SER A 105 -7.40 -11.51 -1.86
N ALA A 106 -7.19 -10.24 -1.60
CA ALA A 106 -6.00 -9.52 -2.05
C ALA A 106 -4.73 -10.09 -1.40
N PRO A 107 -3.57 -9.96 -2.08
CA PRO A 107 -2.32 -10.56 -1.60
C PRO A 107 -1.69 -9.75 -0.47
N VAL A 108 -1.16 -10.46 0.51
CA VAL A 108 -0.32 -9.95 1.60
C VAL A 108 1.12 -10.32 1.30
N VAL A 109 2.02 -9.34 1.36
CA VAL A 109 3.45 -9.54 1.09
C VAL A 109 4.11 -10.28 2.24
N GLU A 110 4.81 -11.37 1.94
CA GLU A 110 5.61 -12.07 2.94
C GLU A 110 6.81 -11.23 3.36
N GLY A 111 7.07 -11.18 4.66
CA GLY A 111 8.10 -10.33 5.25
C GLY A 111 7.64 -8.92 5.61
N ALA A 112 6.41 -8.55 5.29
CA ALA A 112 5.82 -7.31 5.79
C ALA A 112 5.76 -7.33 7.32
N VAL A 113 6.12 -6.22 7.94
CA VAL A 113 6.08 -6.06 9.41
C VAL A 113 4.76 -5.49 9.90
N GLY A 114 3.94 -4.98 8.99
CA GLY A 114 2.58 -4.54 9.26
C GLY A 114 1.70 -4.71 8.03
N VAL A 115 0.43 -5.02 8.24
CA VAL A 115 -0.53 -5.27 7.15
C VAL A 115 -1.88 -4.69 7.52
N LEU A 116 -2.46 -3.92 6.58
CA LEU A 116 -3.88 -3.59 6.59
C LEU A 116 -4.56 -4.38 5.45
N GLU A 117 -5.64 -5.08 5.77
CA GLU A 117 -6.50 -5.74 4.79
C GLU A 117 -7.76 -4.91 4.63
N CYS A 118 -8.05 -4.47 3.41
CA CYS A 118 -9.07 -3.45 3.17
C CYS A 118 -10.06 -3.86 2.08
N THR A 119 -11.32 -3.45 2.29
CA THR A 119 -12.35 -3.44 1.25
C THR A 119 -12.61 -2.00 0.80
N VAL A 120 -12.73 -1.77 -0.48
CA VAL A 120 -13.07 -0.44 -1.02
C VAL A 120 -14.47 -0.08 -0.60
N ARG A 121 -14.60 0.97 0.21
CA ARG A 121 -15.89 1.47 0.69
C ARG A 121 -16.41 2.62 -0.16
N ASP A 122 -15.52 3.51 -0.58
CA ASP A 122 -15.86 4.68 -1.37
C ASP A 122 -14.66 5.10 -2.21
N LYS A 123 -14.89 5.95 -3.19
CA LYS A 123 -13.82 6.46 -4.06
C LYS A 123 -14.17 7.83 -4.59
N LEU A 124 -13.13 8.65 -4.75
CA LEU A 124 -13.22 9.96 -5.36
C LEU A 124 -12.27 10.03 -6.55
N ARG A 125 -12.83 10.24 -7.74
CA ARG A 125 -12.01 10.55 -8.91
C ARG A 125 -11.49 11.98 -8.79
N ALA A 126 -10.17 12.13 -8.79
CA ALA A 126 -9.45 13.40 -8.72
C ALA A 126 -8.50 13.49 -9.92
N GLU A 127 -9.03 13.91 -11.08
CA GLU A 127 -8.30 14.05 -12.35
C GLU A 127 -7.61 12.74 -12.77
N ASP A 128 -6.28 12.66 -12.64
CA ASP A 128 -5.44 11.53 -13.04
C ASP A 128 -5.31 10.43 -11.98
N VAL A 129 -5.89 10.64 -10.80
CA VAL A 129 -5.92 9.64 -9.72
C VAL A 129 -7.35 9.35 -9.26
N THR A 130 -7.56 8.15 -8.70
CA THR A 130 -8.71 7.85 -7.85
C THR A 130 -8.21 7.71 -6.42
N PHE A 131 -8.83 8.45 -5.51
CA PHE A 131 -8.61 8.30 -4.08
C PHE A 131 -9.59 7.27 -3.55
N PHE A 132 -9.07 6.07 -3.22
CA PHE A 132 -9.87 4.98 -2.68
C PHE A 132 -9.93 5.09 -1.16
N ALA A 133 -11.13 5.08 -0.60
CA ALA A 133 -11.36 4.94 0.82
C ALA A 133 -11.58 3.45 1.13
N GLY A 134 -10.62 2.83 1.78
CA GLY A 134 -10.69 1.43 2.17
C GLY A 134 -11.12 1.29 3.62
N ARG A 135 -12.11 0.44 3.89
CA ARG A 135 -12.42 -0.01 5.24
C ARG A 135 -11.38 -1.04 5.65
N VAL A 136 -10.74 -0.82 6.79
CA VAL A 136 -9.76 -1.75 7.36
C VAL A 136 -10.51 -2.91 8.02
N GLU A 137 -10.50 -4.07 7.38
CA GLU A 137 -11.14 -5.30 7.87
C GLU A 137 -10.24 -6.06 8.84
N ALA A 138 -8.92 -5.90 8.71
CA ALA A 138 -7.92 -6.43 9.63
C ALA A 138 -6.67 -5.55 9.60
N ALA A 139 -6.08 -5.36 10.77
CA ALA A 139 -4.79 -4.69 10.93
C ALA A 139 -3.91 -5.57 11.82
N ARG A 140 -2.72 -5.91 11.37
CA ARG A 140 -1.77 -6.74 12.10
C ARG A 140 -0.37 -6.18 11.97
N ALA A 141 0.42 -6.35 13.01
CA ALA A 141 1.82 -5.98 13.01
C ALA A 141 2.66 -7.05 13.72
N ASP A 142 3.93 -7.09 13.36
CA ASP A 142 4.92 -7.94 14.04
C ASP A 142 5.20 -7.38 15.43
N GLU A 143 4.89 -8.17 16.46
CA GLU A 143 5.04 -7.75 17.87
C GLU A 143 6.48 -7.43 18.27
N ARG A 144 7.47 -7.88 17.50
CA ARG A 144 8.88 -7.52 17.72
C ARG A 144 9.15 -6.05 17.44
N TYR A 145 8.34 -5.43 16.59
CA TYR A 145 8.56 -4.08 16.05
C TYR A 145 7.44 -3.10 16.35
N PHE A 146 6.31 -3.58 16.85
CA PHE A 146 5.14 -2.74 17.05
C PHE A 146 4.44 -3.04 18.37
N ASN A 147 3.99 -1.97 19.02
CA ASN A 147 3.17 -2.02 20.22
C ASN A 147 2.05 -0.98 20.09
N GLU A 148 0.80 -1.36 20.37
CA GLU A 148 -0.35 -0.46 20.22
C GLU A 148 -0.25 0.83 21.03
N ARG A 149 0.40 0.78 22.19
CA ARG A 149 0.54 1.94 23.05
C ARG A 149 1.57 2.96 22.57
N SER A 150 2.65 2.49 21.96
CA SER A 150 3.82 3.31 21.57
C SER A 150 4.07 3.38 20.06
N GLY A 151 3.36 2.56 19.27
CA GLY A 151 3.58 2.46 17.82
C GLY A 151 4.84 1.67 17.47
N TRP A 152 5.51 2.09 16.41
CA TRP A 152 6.70 1.42 15.90
C TRP A 152 7.92 1.60 16.79
N ALA A 153 8.65 0.52 17.02
CA ALA A 153 9.93 0.52 17.73
C ALA A 153 11.07 0.90 16.76
N PHE A 154 11.22 2.18 16.46
CA PHE A 154 12.21 2.68 15.48
C PHE A 154 13.69 2.44 15.87
N LYS A 155 13.96 1.90 17.05
CA LYS A 155 15.29 1.40 17.41
C LYS A 155 15.55 -0.02 16.88
N GLU A 156 14.49 -0.74 16.55
CA GLU A 156 14.51 -2.15 16.14
C GLU A 156 14.15 -2.35 14.67
N VAL A 157 13.46 -1.39 14.07
CA VAL A 157 13.04 -1.48 12.66
C VAL A 157 13.12 -0.12 11.97
N ASP A 158 13.71 -0.09 10.79
CA ASP A 158 13.71 1.05 9.90
C ASP A 158 12.64 0.88 8.83
N LEU A 159 11.80 1.90 8.66
CA LEU A 159 10.75 1.93 7.65
C LEU A 159 11.14 2.88 6.51
N PRO A 160 10.93 2.50 5.24
CA PRO A 160 11.34 3.31 4.11
C PRO A 160 10.49 4.56 3.96
N LEU A 161 11.15 5.64 3.58
CA LEU A 161 10.53 6.90 3.21
C LEU A 161 10.73 7.17 1.72
N HIS A 162 9.69 7.66 1.08
CA HIS A 162 9.75 8.17 -0.29
C HIS A 162 10.06 9.67 -0.24
N ASN A 163 11.08 10.03 -0.94
CA ASN A 163 11.55 11.41 -1.04
C ASN A 163 11.20 12.02 -2.39
#